data_0ca5f209a1bc437fa82347db1eb8f309
#
_entry.id   0ca5f209a1bc437fa82347db1eb8f309
#
_cell.length_a   1.000
_cell.length_b   1.000
_cell.length_c   1.000
_cell.angle_alpha   90.00
_cell.angle_beta   90.00
_cell.angle_gamma   90.00
#
_symmetry.space_group_name_H-M   'P 1'
#
loop_
_entity.id
_entity.type
_entity.pdbx_description
1 polymer ?
#
loop_
_entity_poly.entity_id
_entity_poly.type
_entity_poly.pdbx_seq_one_letter_code
_entity_poly.pdbx_strand_id
1 'polypeptide(L)'
;MIYPGDFIPVLEKSLKIHLLDFFVFEEVCRNIAKRRNRGEAVFPISLNFSRLDFDVERFLDKLDDLVALYKIPKSILHVEITESVVMHNEEYMKFAVRQLREQGYKVWMDDFGSGYSSLNLLKEFEFDTFKIDMRFLSDMGKKSLIIISSILYMAKEIGIHTVAEGVETEEQYQFLKAAGCERMQGYCFGRPEPIENWLAERIEENGVESGEDTFLYDRVGLVNILSPTPFVFDRLDETPTIYGFDTVLAMALVSEKAGKIKHLNWTKPYKKTIEDLGYEDIEEFQGILNDEKSLVVERIRDTISLAKDSLGIETTDFISRGQYCQIQVRRVTSKGNSYIYLLRIDILTNNDSFQKSNNLDNSLRPLYSMYDTVVLLDLQNNTLLPIYRTNAAEKIERSNDLTNDLDKYLHKYIHPDDFARCREFFNPSDMWERLGSNGEGFVLSYFRAKNKEKKYVWKRYILIRSEEAQDERRVIFGIHTLNMEKLSFIKDEAQMFFMENHEEQLGDAEMFQ
;
A
#
# COMPACT_ATOMS: atom_id res chain seq x y z
N MET A 1 -30.63 -24.69 29.51
CA MET A 1 -30.24 -24.25 28.16
C MET A 1 -30.03 -25.51 27.31
N ILE A 2 -30.60 -25.61 26.12
CA ILE A 2 -30.39 -26.72 25.19
C ILE A 2 -29.32 -26.25 24.20
N TYR A 3 -28.26 -27.02 24.04
CA TYR A 3 -27.16 -26.61 23.14
C TYR A 3 -27.47 -26.99 21.69
N PRO A 4 -26.97 -26.21 20.69
CA PRO A 4 -27.17 -26.51 19.27
C PRO A 4 -26.83 -27.96 18.89
N GLY A 5 -25.74 -28.51 19.41
CA GLY A 5 -25.33 -29.90 19.22
C GLY A 5 -26.37 -30.95 19.67
N ASP A 6 -27.30 -30.59 20.56
CA ASP A 6 -28.34 -31.51 21.06
C ASP A 6 -29.58 -31.51 20.16
N PHE A 7 -29.99 -30.38 19.57
CA PHE A 7 -31.24 -30.29 18.84
C PHE A 7 -31.10 -30.20 17.32
N ILE A 8 -30.01 -29.64 16.78
CA ILE A 8 -29.79 -29.55 15.33
C ILE A 8 -29.83 -30.92 14.67
N PRO A 9 -29.09 -31.96 15.15
CA PRO A 9 -29.13 -33.30 14.54
C PRO A 9 -30.52 -33.95 14.59
N VAL A 10 -31.32 -33.59 15.59
CA VAL A 10 -32.70 -34.10 15.71
C VAL A 10 -33.61 -33.44 14.66
N LEU A 11 -33.47 -32.15 14.45
CA LEU A 11 -34.21 -31.40 13.45
C LEU A 11 -33.83 -31.82 12.03
N GLU A 12 -32.57 -32.06 11.77
CA GLU A 12 -32.08 -32.56 10.47
C GLU A 12 -32.65 -33.97 10.17
N LYS A 13 -32.54 -34.90 11.12
CA LYS A 13 -33.15 -36.25 10.98
C LYS A 13 -34.62 -36.24 10.76
N SER A 14 -35.34 -35.28 11.37
CA SER A 14 -36.77 -35.10 11.21
C SER A 14 -37.16 -34.27 9.99
N LEU A 15 -36.18 -33.83 9.18
CA LEU A 15 -36.35 -32.94 8.01
C LEU A 15 -37.06 -31.61 8.35
N LYS A 16 -36.82 -31.06 9.54
CA LYS A 16 -37.50 -29.85 10.06
C LYS A 16 -36.52 -28.69 10.32
N ILE A 17 -35.23 -28.86 10.06
CA ILE A 17 -34.23 -27.84 10.34
C ILE A 17 -34.53 -26.53 9.60
N HIS A 18 -35.03 -26.60 8.37
CA HIS A 18 -35.44 -25.45 7.57
C HIS A 18 -36.45 -24.54 8.27
N LEU A 19 -37.31 -25.07 9.14
CA LEU A 19 -38.27 -24.27 9.92
C LEU A 19 -37.54 -23.42 10.96
N LEU A 20 -36.50 -23.95 11.57
CA LEU A 20 -35.64 -23.21 12.50
C LEU A 20 -34.85 -22.15 11.77
N ASP A 21 -34.23 -22.49 10.65
CA ASP A 21 -33.33 -21.61 9.92
C ASP A 21 -34.09 -20.39 9.36
N PHE A 22 -35.28 -20.60 8.81
CA PHE A 22 -36.17 -19.50 8.43
C PHE A 22 -36.66 -18.66 9.63
N PHE A 23 -36.98 -19.29 10.76
CA PHE A 23 -37.31 -18.56 11.98
C PHE A 23 -36.18 -17.67 12.47
N VAL A 24 -34.95 -18.22 12.50
CA VAL A 24 -33.75 -17.46 12.90
C VAL A 24 -33.50 -16.31 11.92
N PHE A 25 -33.64 -16.56 10.61
CA PHE A 25 -33.46 -15.54 9.58
C PHE A 25 -34.51 -14.39 9.76
N GLU A 26 -35.75 -14.73 10.04
CA GLU A 26 -36.79 -13.72 10.29
C GLU A 26 -36.53 -12.91 11.57
N GLU A 27 -36.10 -13.58 12.67
CA GLU A 27 -35.75 -12.90 13.93
C GLU A 27 -34.59 -11.93 13.75
N VAL A 28 -33.55 -12.32 12.97
CA VAL A 28 -32.43 -11.45 12.62
C VAL A 28 -32.95 -10.24 11.82
N CYS A 29 -33.78 -10.44 10.80
CA CYS A 29 -34.37 -9.35 10.03
C CYS A 29 -35.19 -8.40 10.91
N ARG A 30 -35.98 -8.94 11.80
CA ARG A 30 -36.79 -8.18 12.77
C ARG A 30 -35.93 -7.36 13.72
N ASN A 31 -34.86 -7.92 14.22
CA ASN A 31 -33.91 -7.26 15.12
C ASN A 31 -33.21 -6.10 14.41
N ILE A 32 -32.65 -6.34 13.21
CA ILE A 32 -32.03 -5.32 12.38
C ILE A 32 -33.00 -4.15 12.12
N ALA A 33 -34.26 -4.44 11.73
CA ALA A 33 -35.26 -3.42 11.49
C ALA A 33 -35.56 -2.58 12.74
N LYS A 34 -35.68 -3.23 13.92
CA LYS A 34 -35.89 -2.51 15.20
C LYS A 34 -34.74 -1.55 15.50
N ARG A 35 -33.49 -2.00 15.31
CA ARG A 35 -32.28 -1.17 15.55
C ARG A 35 -32.22 0.02 14.60
N ARG A 36 -32.42 -0.20 13.28
CA ARG A 36 -32.45 0.88 12.29
C ARG A 36 -33.53 1.92 12.61
N ASN A 37 -34.71 1.50 13.04
CA ASN A 37 -35.78 2.42 13.42
C ASN A 37 -35.45 3.25 14.67
N ARG A 38 -34.52 2.78 15.52
CA ARG A 38 -33.99 3.52 16.68
C ARG A 38 -32.78 4.36 16.35
N GLY A 39 -32.29 4.32 15.11
CA GLY A 39 -31.03 4.98 14.71
C GLY A 39 -29.77 4.35 15.31
N GLU A 40 -29.86 3.11 15.78
CA GLU A 40 -28.74 2.36 16.32
C GLU A 40 -27.88 1.77 15.20
N ALA A 41 -26.60 1.52 15.50
CA ALA A 41 -25.68 0.86 14.58
C ALA A 41 -26.16 -0.55 14.24
N VAL A 42 -25.98 -0.94 12.97
CA VAL A 42 -26.31 -2.27 12.45
C VAL A 42 -25.05 -2.88 11.90
N PHE A 43 -24.81 -4.14 12.21
CA PHE A 43 -23.65 -4.90 11.80
C PHE A 43 -24.05 -5.99 10.81
N PRO A 44 -23.16 -6.41 9.89
CA PRO A 44 -23.37 -7.61 9.10
C PRO A 44 -23.52 -8.84 9.99
N ILE A 45 -24.47 -9.71 9.62
CA ILE A 45 -24.78 -10.93 10.36
C ILE A 45 -24.73 -12.10 9.38
N SER A 46 -24.02 -13.15 9.77
CA SER A 46 -23.97 -14.40 9.05
C SER A 46 -24.95 -15.42 9.64
N LEU A 47 -25.55 -16.24 8.79
CA LEU A 47 -26.56 -17.22 9.13
C LEU A 47 -26.27 -18.53 8.42
N ASN A 48 -26.27 -19.60 9.18
CA ASN A 48 -26.10 -20.95 8.67
C ASN A 48 -27.36 -21.44 7.99
N PHE A 49 -27.20 -22.07 6.82
CA PHE A 49 -28.25 -22.76 6.12
C PHE A 49 -27.86 -24.21 5.87
N SER A 50 -28.79 -25.11 6.18
CA SER A 50 -28.63 -26.54 5.98
C SER A 50 -28.93 -26.93 4.52
N ARG A 51 -28.55 -28.13 4.14
CA ARG A 51 -28.93 -28.68 2.85
C ARG A 51 -30.45 -28.65 2.61
N LEU A 52 -31.23 -28.93 3.64
CA LEU A 52 -32.67 -29.04 3.56
C LEU A 52 -33.35 -27.70 3.26
N ASP A 53 -32.70 -26.59 3.51
CA ASP A 53 -33.19 -25.26 3.14
C ASP A 53 -33.24 -25.09 1.63
N PHE A 54 -32.23 -25.56 0.94
CA PHE A 54 -32.13 -25.50 -0.53
C PHE A 54 -33.11 -26.47 -1.23
N ASP A 55 -33.62 -27.48 -0.53
CA ASP A 55 -34.64 -28.36 -1.01
C ASP A 55 -36.05 -27.75 -0.86
N VAL A 56 -36.21 -26.64 -0.12
CA VAL A 56 -37.49 -25.94 0.04
C VAL A 56 -37.85 -25.20 -1.26
N GLU A 57 -39.07 -25.47 -1.75
CA GLU A 57 -39.57 -24.78 -2.93
C GLU A 57 -39.53 -23.24 -2.73
N ARG A 58 -38.99 -22.55 -3.73
CA ARG A 58 -38.84 -21.08 -3.73
C ARG A 58 -38.03 -20.56 -2.52
N PHE A 59 -36.98 -21.28 -2.12
CA PHE A 59 -36.11 -20.87 -1.00
C PHE A 59 -35.65 -19.41 -1.11
N LEU A 60 -35.06 -19.03 -2.26
CA LEU A 60 -34.55 -17.68 -2.50
C LEU A 60 -35.66 -16.61 -2.43
N ASP A 61 -36.84 -16.90 -3.01
CA ASP A 61 -37.95 -15.97 -2.96
C ASP A 61 -38.42 -15.71 -1.52
N LYS A 62 -38.42 -16.76 -0.67
CA LYS A 62 -38.81 -16.61 0.75
C LYS A 62 -37.82 -15.74 1.54
N LEU A 63 -36.53 -15.84 1.26
CA LEU A 63 -35.55 -14.94 1.86
C LEU A 63 -35.79 -13.50 1.42
N ASP A 64 -36.01 -13.30 0.12
CA ASP A 64 -36.27 -11.99 -0.46
C ASP A 64 -37.56 -11.35 0.07
N ASP A 65 -38.61 -12.13 0.23
CA ASP A 65 -39.89 -11.65 0.80
C ASP A 65 -39.69 -11.14 2.24
N LEU A 66 -38.92 -11.85 3.07
CA LEU A 66 -38.58 -11.42 4.43
C LEU A 66 -37.71 -10.15 4.44
N VAL A 67 -36.69 -10.10 3.61
CA VAL A 67 -35.82 -8.92 3.50
C VAL A 67 -36.59 -7.69 3.03
N ALA A 68 -37.49 -7.86 2.06
CA ALA A 68 -38.37 -6.79 1.57
C ALA A 68 -39.37 -6.34 2.64
N LEU A 69 -39.96 -7.28 3.37
CA LEU A 69 -40.89 -6.99 4.47
C LEU A 69 -40.26 -6.10 5.54
N TYR A 70 -39.03 -6.42 5.94
CA TYR A 70 -38.32 -5.68 6.98
C TYR A 70 -37.45 -4.54 6.43
N LYS A 71 -37.40 -4.34 5.10
CA LYS A 71 -36.64 -3.30 4.39
C LYS A 71 -35.12 -3.31 4.73
N ILE A 72 -34.51 -4.48 4.70
CA ILE A 72 -33.12 -4.70 5.08
C ILE A 72 -32.22 -4.68 3.84
N PRO A 73 -31.02 -4.04 3.87
CA PRO A 73 -30.04 -4.22 2.83
C PRO A 73 -29.53 -5.66 2.81
N LYS A 74 -29.62 -6.35 1.66
CA LYS A 74 -29.16 -7.74 1.52
C LYS A 74 -27.67 -7.90 1.83
N SER A 75 -26.87 -6.87 1.54
CA SER A 75 -25.42 -6.87 1.73
C SER A 75 -24.95 -7.05 3.19
N ILE A 76 -25.84 -6.85 4.17
CA ILE A 76 -25.52 -7.09 5.59
C ILE A 76 -25.96 -8.48 6.08
N LEU A 77 -26.57 -9.28 5.22
CA LEU A 77 -26.96 -10.65 5.51
C LEU A 77 -26.04 -11.60 4.75
N HIS A 78 -25.28 -12.39 5.49
CA HIS A 78 -24.34 -13.35 4.94
C HIS A 78 -24.90 -14.76 5.08
N VAL A 79 -24.90 -15.51 3.98
CA VAL A 79 -25.41 -16.89 3.91
C VAL A 79 -24.22 -17.85 4.10
N GLU A 80 -24.19 -18.60 5.18
CA GLU A 80 -23.16 -19.61 5.44
C GLU A 80 -23.62 -20.98 4.97
N ILE A 81 -22.79 -21.67 4.19
CA ILE A 81 -23.07 -22.97 3.59
C ILE A 81 -21.85 -23.85 3.81
N THR A 82 -22.04 -25.02 4.44
CA THR A 82 -20.92 -25.96 4.68
C THR A 82 -20.48 -26.66 3.39
N GLU A 83 -19.23 -27.13 3.37
CA GLU A 83 -18.66 -27.90 2.26
C GLU A 83 -19.55 -29.10 1.89
N SER A 84 -20.10 -29.81 2.87
CA SER A 84 -20.95 -30.97 2.66
C SER A 84 -22.29 -30.65 1.97
N VAL A 85 -22.85 -29.48 2.21
CA VAL A 85 -24.08 -29.00 1.55
C VAL A 85 -23.82 -28.76 0.06
N VAL A 86 -22.70 -28.10 -0.27
CA VAL A 86 -22.33 -27.80 -1.65
C VAL A 86 -22.11 -29.07 -2.49
N MET A 87 -21.47 -30.08 -1.92
CA MET A 87 -21.15 -31.35 -2.59
C MET A 87 -22.38 -32.23 -2.88
N HIS A 88 -23.52 -32.02 -2.22
CA HIS A 88 -24.66 -32.89 -2.36
C HIS A 88 -25.35 -32.81 -3.74
N ASN A 89 -25.46 -31.60 -4.31
CA ASN A 89 -26.02 -31.35 -5.63
C ASN A 89 -25.30 -30.15 -6.27
N GLU A 90 -24.10 -30.42 -6.77
CA GLU A 90 -23.15 -29.40 -7.21
C GLU A 90 -23.73 -28.44 -8.26
N GLU A 91 -24.44 -28.95 -9.27
CA GLU A 91 -25.02 -28.14 -10.33
C GLU A 91 -26.12 -27.18 -9.80
N TYR A 92 -26.99 -27.69 -8.93
CA TYR A 92 -28.03 -26.86 -8.31
C TYR A 92 -27.41 -25.84 -7.36
N MET A 93 -26.41 -26.23 -6.58
CA MET A 93 -25.74 -25.33 -5.64
C MET A 93 -24.94 -24.23 -6.35
N LYS A 94 -24.30 -24.53 -7.50
CA LYS A 94 -23.69 -23.49 -8.34
C LYS A 94 -24.71 -22.42 -8.76
N PHE A 95 -25.90 -22.87 -9.18
CA PHE A 95 -26.97 -21.96 -9.53
C PHE A 95 -27.45 -21.15 -8.32
N ALA A 96 -27.70 -21.80 -7.18
CA ALA A 96 -28.20 -21.15 -5.97
C ALA A 96 -27.20 -20.11 -5.40
N VAL A 97 -25.93 -20.45 -5.32
CA VAL A 97 -24.86 -19.54 -4.87
C VAL A 97 -24.77 -18.31 -5.79
N ARG A 98 -24.80 -18.53 -7.11
CA ARG A 98 -24.78 -17.41 -8.08
C ARG A 98 -26.01 -16.52 -7.90
N GLN A 99 -27.20 -17.08 -7.77
CA GLN A 99 -28.44 -16.32 -7.59
C GLN A 99 -28.44 -15.51 -6.29
N LEU A 100 -27.97 -16.08 -5.18
CA LEU A 100 -27.81 -15.36 -3.91
C LEU A 100 -26.90 -14.13 -4.08
N ARG A 101 -25.76 -14.30 -4.75
CA ARG A 101 -24.80 -13.21 -4.99
C ARG A 101 -25.36 -12.15 -5.94
N GLU A 102 -25.99 -12.54 -7.04
CA GLU A 102 -26.65 -11.62 -7.99
C GLU A 102 -27.76 -10.81 -7.32
N GLN A 103 -28.44 -11.38 -6.35
CA GLN A 103 -29.45 -10.68 -5.55
C GLN A 103 -28.87 -9.77 -4.48
N GLY A 104 -27.56 -9.83 -4.22
CA GLY A 104 -26.83 -8.94 -3.32
C GLY A 104 -26.56 -9.51 -1.92
N TYR A 105 -26.79 -10.80 -1.69
CA TYR A 105 -26.32 -11.49 -0.48
C TYR A 105 -24.82 -11.78 -0.58
N LYS A 106 -24.15 -11.88 0.56
CA LYS A 106 -22.81 -12.44 0.66
C LYS A 106 -22.88 -13.92 0.98
N VAL A 107 -22.13 -14.74 0.24
CA VAL A 107 -22.15 -16.19 0.43
C VAL A 107 -20.80 -16.65 0.98
N TRP A 108 -20.83 -17.32 2.13
CA TRP A 108 -19.67 -17.81 2.85
C TRP A 108 -19.65 -19.34 2.82
N MET A 109 -18.48 -19.90 2.56
CA MET A 109 -18.23 -21.33 2.73
C MET A 109 -17.78 -21.59 4.16
N ASP A 110 -18.53 -22.41 4.87
CA ASP A 110 -18.23 -22.84 6.23
C ASP A 110 -17.47 -24.18 6.27
N ASP A 111 -16.75 -24.45 7.35
CA ASP A 111 -15.97 -25.68 7.58
C ASP A 111 -14.93 -25.99 6.48
N PHE A 112 -14.32 -24.96 5.86
CA PHE A 112 -13.33 -25.17 4.79
C PHE A 112 -12.17 -26.05 5.24
N GLY A 113 -11.93 -27.12 4.48
CA GLY A 113 -10.87 -28.10 4.75
C GLY A 113 -11.31 -29.27 5.61
N SER A 114 -12.60 -29.37 5.95
CA SER A 114 -13.15 -30.54 6.65
C SER A 114 -13.30 -31.76 5.75
N GLY A 115 -13.37 -31.57 4.41
CA GLY A 115 -13.56 -32.59 3.40
C GLY A 115 -12.37 -32.77 2.44
N TYR A 116 -12.48 -33.78 1.56
CA TYR A 116 -11.44 -34.13 0.59
C TYR A 116 -11.43 -33.25 -0.69
N SER A 117 -12.41 -32.36 -0.87
CA SER A 117 -12.68 -31.70 -2.15
C SER A 117 -12.62 -30.18 -2.12
N SER A 118 -12.25 -29.57 -0.99
CA SER A 118 -12.31 -28.12 -0.74
C SER A 118 -11.68 -27.26 -1.84
N LEU A 119 -10.52 -27.65 -2.38
CA LEU A 119 -9.83 -26.89 -3.42
C LEU A 119 -10.58 -26.89 -4.76
N ASN A 120 -11.28 -27.99 -5.10
CA ASN A 120 -12.09 -28.02 -6.32
C ASN A 120 -13.30 -27.09 -6.21
N LEU A 121 -13.89 -26.99 -5.02
CA LEU A 121 -15.02 -26.08 -4.79
C LEU A 121 -14.63 -24.62 -4.97
N LEU A 122 -13.43 -24.22 -4.56
CA LEU A 122 -12.93 -22.86 -4.78
C LEU A 122 -12.76 -22.51 -6.27
N LYS A 123 -12.51 -23.50 -7.12
CA LYS A 123 -12.44 -23.33 -8.58
C LYS A 123 -13.82 -23.21 -9.22
N GLU A 124 -14.78 -23.94 -8.70
CA GLU A 124 -16.10 -24.13 -9.33
C GLU A 124 -17.16 -23.15 -8.81
N PHE A 125 -16.99 -22.63 -7.59
CA PHE A 125 -17.94 -21.76 -6.92
C PHE A 125 -17.33 -20.38 -6.62
N GLU A 126 -18.14 -19.36 -6.73
CA GLU A 126 -17.77 -17.99 -6.40
C GLU A 126 -18.25 -17.63 -4.98
N PHE A 127 -17.48 -17.99 -3.97
CA PHE A 127 -17.73 -17.54 -2.59
C PHE A 127 -17.12 -16.16 -2.33
N ASP A 128 -17.76 -15.37 -1.46
CA ASP A 128 -17.21 -14.09 -0.99
C ASP A 128 -16.19 -14.30 0.14
N THR A 129 -16.42 -15.29 0.98
CA THR A 129 -15.57 -15.60 2.15
C THR A 129 -15.54 -17.10 2.40
N PHE A 130 -14.44 -17.61 2.91
CA PHE A 130 -14.45 -18.92 3.53
C PHE A 130 -13.93 -18.89 4.97
N LYS A 131 -14.47 -19.78 5.80
CA LYS A 131 -14.17 -19.91 7.22
C LYS A 131 -13.22 -21.10 7.40
N ILE A 132 -12.06 -20.83 7.98
CA ILE A 132 -11.04 -21.85 8.26
C ILE A 132 -11.45 -22.55 9.54
N ASP A 133 -11.68 -23.86 9.44
CA ASP A 133 -12.14 -24.71 10.55
C ASP A 133 -11.15 -24.71 11.73
N MET A 134 -11.70 -24.62 12.95
CA MET A 134 -10.96 -24.66 14.21
C MET A 134 -10.01 -25.87 14.36
N ARG A 135 -10.26 -26.99 13.66
CA ARG A 135 -9.39 -28.17 13.70
C ARG A 135 -7.97 -27.89 13.24
N PHE A 136 -7.78 -26.94 12.35
CA PHE A 136 -6.45 -26.49 11.93
C PHE A 136 -5.70 -25.73 13.02
N LEU A 137 -6.44 -25.10 13.96
CA LEU A 137 -5.88 -24.31 15.08
C LEU A 137 -5.69 -25.16 16.35
N SER A 138 -6.26 -26.37 16.41
CA SER A 138 -6.19 -27.24 17.60
C SER A 138 -4.77 -27.73 17.90
N ASP A 139 -3.93 -27.82 16.88
CA ASP A 139 -2.51 -28.15 16.99
C ASP A 139 -1.68 -27.03 16.32
N MET A 140 -0.99 -26.24 17.15
CA MET A 140 -0.08 -25.17 16.70
C MET A 140 1.29 -25.70 16.25
N GLY A 141 1.34 -26.97 15.87
CA GLY A 141 2.54 -27.60 15.32
C GLY A 141 2.95 -27.02 13.96
N LYS A 142 4.24 -27.14 13.62
CA LYS A 142 4.82 -26.56 12.40
C LYS A 142 4.03 -26.89 11.12
N LYS A 143 3.47 -28.10 11.01
CA LYS A 143 2.67 -28.52 9.84
C LYS A 143 1.36 -27.73 9.75
N SER A 144 0.63 -27.60 10.86
CA SER A 144 -0.62 -26.86 10.91
C SER A 144 -0.42 -25.39 10.59
N LEU A 145 0.64 -24.76 11.11
CA LEU A 145 0.99 -23.38 10.82
C LEU A 145 1.28 -23.15 9.32
N ILE A 146 2.02 -24.08 8.67
CA ILE A 146 2.28 -24.04 7.23
C ILE A 146 0.98 -24.17 6.43
N ILE A 147 0.10 -25.10 6.80
CA ILE A 147 -1.17 -25.31 6.10
C ILE A 147 -2.04 -24.05 6.19
N ILE A 148 -2.23 -23.50 7.38
CA ILE A 148 -3.03 -22.29 7.58
C ILE A 148 -2.45 -21.11 6.77
N SER A 149 -1.13 -20.89 6.83
CA SER A 149 -0.48 -19.84 6.06
C SER A 149 -0.68 -20.02 4.55
N SER A 150 -0.64 -21.27 4.06
CA SER A 150 -0.86 -21.60 2.66
C SER A 150 -2.30 -21.36 2.22
N ILE A 151 -3.27 -21.67 3.09
CA ILE A 151 -4.69 -21.42 2.84
C ILE A 151 -4.95 -19.91 2.78
N LEU A 152 -4.43 -19.15 3.75
CA LEU A 152 -4.56 -17.69 3.77
C LEU A 152 -3.91 -17.05 2.54
N TYR A 153 -2.71 -17.51 2.15
CA TYR A 153 -2.04 -17.07 0.94
C TYR A 153 -2.91 -17.32 -0.30
N MET A 154 -3.37 -18.54 -0.48
CA MET A 154 -4.20 -18.93 -1.62
C MET A 154 -5.49 -18.09 -1.69
N ALA A 155 -6.17 -17.89 -0.55
CA ALA A 155 -7.40 -17.10 -0.50
C ALA A 155 -7.19 -15.68 -1.04
N LYS A 156 -6.10 -15.04 -0.62
CA LYS A 156 -5.75 -13.69 -1.06
C LYS A 156 -5.42 -13.63 -2.55
N GLU A 157 -4.70 -14.62 -3.08
CA GLU A 157 -4.36 -14.69 -4.52
C GLU A 157 -5.60 -14.86 -5.41
N ILE A 158 -6.61 -15.60 -4.94
CA ILE A 158 -7.88 -15.77 -5.68
C ILE A 158 -8.94 -14.72 -5.34
N GLY A 159 -8.64 -13.77 -4.44
CA GLY A 159 -9.53 -12.67 -4.09
C GLY A 159 -10.72 -13.05 -3.20
N ILE A 160 -10.60 -14.08 -2.37
CA ILE A 160 -11.63 -14.53 -1.42
C ILE A 160 -11.25 -14.12 0.00
N HIS A 161 -12.18 -13.55 0.74
CA HIS A 161 -12.00 -13.18 2.15
C HIS A 161 -11.89 -14.41 3.06
N THR A 162 -11.26 -14.22 4.22
CA THR A 162 -11.05 -15.30 5.18
C THR A 162 -11.54 -14.95 6.58
N VAL A 163 -12.10 -15.95 7.26
CA VAL A 163 -12.41 -15.92 8.69
C VAL A 163 -11.74 -17.14 9.32
N ALA A 164 -10.97 -16.98 10.38
CA ALA A 164 -10.49 -18.10 11.19
C ALA A 164 -11.41 -18.29 12.38
N GLU A 165 -11.89 -19.54 12.56
CA GLU A 165 -12.77 -19.92 13.66
C GLU A 165 -12.02 -20.57 14.81
N GLY A 166 -12.65 -20.57 16.00
CA GLY A 166 -12.13 -21.27 17.17
C GLY A 166 -10.81 -20.70 17.70
N VAL A 167 -10.60 -19.38 17.55
CA VAL A 167 -9.45 -18.70 18.13
C VAL A 167 -9.66 -18.57 19.63
N GLU A 168 -8.90 -19.32 20.42
CA GLU A 168 -9.05 -19.42 21.88
C GLU A 168 -7.89 -18.78 22.64
N THR A 169 -6.70 -18.70 22.04
CA THR A 169 -5.48 -18.22 22.70
C THR A 169 -4.88 -17.01 22.01
N GLU A 170 -4.17 -16.20 22.80
CA GLU A 170 -3.40 -15.05 22.30
C GLU A 170 -2.34 -15.48 21.27
N GLU A 171 -1.72 -16.66 21.45
CA GLU A 171 -0.74 -17.19 20.50
C GLU A 171 -1.35 -17.46 19.13
N GLN A 172 -2.54 -18.08 19.09
CA GLN A 172 -3.30 -18.30 17.85
C GLN A 172 -3.65 -16.95 17.19
N TYR A 173 -4.13 -15.99 17.97
CA TYR A 173 -4.46 -14.65 17.49
C TYR A 173 -3.25 -13.96 16.84
N GLN A 174 -2.11 -13.94 17.53
CA GLN A 174 -0.90 -13.28 17.02
C GLN A 174 -0.37 -13.96 15.76
N PHE A 175 -0.42 -15.30 15.70
CA PHE A 175 -0.05 -16.03 14.50
C PHE A 175 -0.95 -15.69 13.31
N LEU A 176 -2.27 -15.78 13.48
CA LEU A 176 -3.25 -15.49 12.41
C LEU A 176 -3.14 -14.05 11.93
N LYS A 177 -2.95 -13.11 12.83
CA LYS A 177 -2.70 -11.71 12.52
C LYS A 177 -1.43 -11.53 11.69
N ALA A 178 -0.33 -12.18 12.10
CA ALA A 178 0.93 -12.15 11.37
C ALA A 178 0.84 -12.85 10.00
N ALA A 179 0.04 -13.92 9.89
CA ALA A 179 -0.25 -14.61 8.63
C ALA A 179 -1.22 -13.84 7.72
N GLY A 180 -1.78 -12.71 8.18
CA GLY A 180 -2.66 -11.85 7.42
C GLY A 180 -4.11 -12.33 7.35
N CYS A 181 -4.60 -13.10 8.32
CA CYS A 181 -6.01 -13.43 8.44
C CYS A 181 -6.82 -12.16 8.70
N GLU A 182 -7.93 -11.99 7.97
CA GLU A 182 -8.71 -10.75 7.98
C GLU A 182 -9.65 -10.65 9.15
N ARG A 183 -10.34 -11.75 9.43
CA ARG A 183 -11.36 -11.83 10.48
C ARG A 183 -11.10 -13.07 11.32
N MET A 184 -11.39 -12.95 12.59
CA MET A 184 -11.16 -14.02 13.55
C MET A 184 -12.36 -14.12 14.49
N GLN A 185 -12.76 -15.35 14.78
CA GLN A 185 -13.88 -15.67 15.65
C GLN A 185 -13.46 -16.74 16.66
N GLY A 186 -13.85 -16.58 17.94
CA GLY A 186 -13.58 -17.56 18.95
C GLY A 186 -13.60 -17.00 20.37
N TYR A 187 -13.36 -17.86 21.34
CA TYR A 187 -13.46 -17.51 22.76
C TYR A 187 -12.40 -16.50 23.23
N CYS A 188 -11.35 -16.29 22.46
CA CYS A 188 -10.39 -15.20 22.70
C CYS A 188 -11.07 -13.81 22.66
N PHE A 189 -12.15 -13.66 21.87
CA PHE A 189 -12.87 -12.39 21.70
C PHE A 189 -14.14 -12.31 22.53
N GLY A 190 -14.71 -13.42 22.95
CA GLY A 190 -15.91 -13.49 23.75
C GLY A 190 -16.66 -14.81 23.57
N ARG A 191 -17.51 -15.14 24.53
CA ARG A 191 -18.40 -16.30 24.46
C ARG A 191 -19.73 -15.89 23.88
N PRO A 192 -20.50 -16.83 23.28
CA PRO A 192 -21.86 -16.54 22.81
C PRO A 192 -22.73 -16.00 23.94
N GLU A 193 -23.35 -14.86 23.70
CA GLU A 193 -24.23 -14.17 24.65
C GLU A 193 -25.39 -13.49 23.93
N PRO A 194 -26.45 -13.09 24.66
CA PRO A 194 -27.55 -12.31 24.07
C PRO A 194 -27.03 -11.04 23.42
N ILE A 195 -27.56 -10.71 22.23
CA ILE A 195 -27.09 -9.60 21.40
C ILE A 195 -27.18 -8.25 22.13
N GLU A 196 -28.15 -8.09 23.04
CA GLU A 196 -28.33 -6.87 23.83
C GLU A 196 -27.13 -6.61 24.76
N ASN A 197 -26.57 -7.66 25.38
CA ASN A 197 -25.42 -7.56 26.27
C ASN A 197 -24.15 -7.23 25.48
N TRP A 198 -23.92 -7.98 24.42
CA TRP A 198 -22.74 -7.82 23.56
C TRP A 198 -22.60 -6.39 22.99
N LEU A 199 -23.73 -5.79 22.59
CA LEU A 199 -23.75 -4.46 22.01
C LEU A 199 -23.53 -3.35 23.05
N ALA A 200 -24.02 -3.53 24.29
CA ALA A 200 -23.86 -2.53 25.35
C ALA A 200 -22.38 -2.35 25.73
N GLU A 201 -21.62 -3.45 25.81
CA GLU A 201 -20.22 -3.42 26.20
C GLU A 201 -19.28 -2.93 25.08
N ARG A 202 -19.53 -3.32 23.82
CA ARG A 202 -18.57 -3.12 22.73
C ARG A 202 -18.73 -1.82 21.94
N ILE A 203 -19.91 -1.22 21.91
CA ILE A 203 -20.10 0.11 21.30
C ILE A 203 -19.40 1.19 22.12
N GLU A 204 -19.36 1.04 23.44
CA GLU A 204 -18.66 1.98 24.31
C GLU A 204 -17.11 1.86 24.20
N GLU A 205 -16.58 0.66 24.01
CA GLU A 205 -15.12 0.42 23.99
C GLU A 205 -14.44 0.72 22.66
N ASN A 206 -15.05 0.36 21.52
CA ASN A 206 -14.37 0.36 20.21
C ASN A 206 -14.89 1.39 19.20
N GLY A 207 -15.97 2.08 19.52
CA GLY A 207 -16.68 2.93 18.55
C GLY A 207 -17.30 2.13 17.41
N VAL A 208 -18.16 2.78 16.63
CA VAL A 208 -18.69 2.20 15.38
C VAL A 208 -17.82 2.69 14.25
N GLU A 209 -17.14 1.77 13.55
CA GLU A 209 -16.43 2.11 12.33
C GLU A 209 -17.39 2.76 11.32
N SER A 210 -16.98 3.86 10.71
CA SER A 210 -17.77 4.50 9.66
C SER A 210 -17.89 3.57 8.45
N GLY A 211 -18.99 3.61 7.72
CA GLY A 211 -19.12 2.82 6.48
C GLY A 211 -18.08 3.15 5.41
N GLU A 212 -17.32 4.24 5.60
CA GLU A 212 -16.13 4.57 4.78
C GLU A 212 -14.94 3.69 5.13
N ASP A 213 -14.70 3.48 6.42
CA ASP A 213 -13.59 2.66 6.89
C ASP A 213 -13.79 1.18 6.53
N THR A 214 -15.02 0.67 6.63
CA THR A 214 -15.36 -0.72 6.25
C THR A 214 -14.98 -1.04 4.80
N PHE A 215 -15.26 -0.14 3.85
CA PHE A 215 -14.89 -0.34 2.44
C PHE A 215 -13.37 -0.43 2.25
N LEU A 216 -12.61 0.40 2.97
CA LEU A 216 -11.14 0.40 2.89
C LEU A 216 -10.58 -0.91 3.47
N TYR A 217 -11.09 -1.37 4.61
CA TYR A 217 -10.64 -2.60 5.26
C TYR A 217 -10.99 -3.86 4.47
N ASP A 218 -12.12 -3.92 3.79
CA ASP A 218 -12.45 -5.02 2.89
C ASP A 218 -11.40 -5.17 1.76
N ARG A 219 -10.92 -4.06 1.21
CA ARG A 219 -9.86 -4.09 0.19
C ARG A 219 -8.48 -4.42 0.78
N VAL A 220 -8.20 -3.92 1.96
CA VAL A 220 -6.96 -4.21 2.70
C VAL A 220 -6.85 -5.69 3.03
N GLY A 221 -7.96 -6.31 3.41
CA GLY A 221 -8.02 -7.73 3.73
C GLY A 221 -7.50 -8.63 2.60
N LEU A 222 -7.73 -8.26 1.35
CA LEU A 222 -7.26 -9.01 0.18
C LEU A 222 -5.77 -8.81 -0.15
N VAL A 223 -5.08 -7.86 0.52
CA VAL A 223 -3.65 -7.63 0.25
C VAL A 223 -2.79 -8.70 0.90
N ASN A 224 -2.01 -9.39 0.10
CA ASN A 224 -1.04 -10.36 0.59
C ASN A 224 0.33 -9.73 0.79
N ILE A 225 0.59 -9.19 1.99
CA ILE A 225 1.90 -8.60 2.34
C ILE A 225 3.01 -9.65 2.49
N LEU A 226 2.66 -10.93 2.54
CA LEU A 226 3.62 -12.05 2.62
C LEU A 226 3.95 -12.60 1.23
N SER A 227 3.28 -12.12 0.17
CA SER A 227 3.57 -12.54 -1.20
C SER A 227 4.99 -12.15 -1.61
N PRO A 228 5.74 -13.02 -2.29
CA PRO A 228 7.00 -12.65 -2.91
C PRO A 228 6.81 -11.62 -4.04
N THR A 229 5.60 -11.49 -4.57
CA THR A 229 5.25 -10.59 -5.67
C THR A 229 4.05 -9.69 -5.35
N PRO A 230 3.98 -9.02 -4.18
CA PRO A 230 2.78 -8.28 -3.74
C PRO A 230 2.47 -7.07 -4.61
N PHE A 231 3.39 -6.67 -5.50
CA PHE A 231 3.21 -5.56 -6.45
C PHE A 231 2.73 -6.01 -7.83
N VAL A 232 2.61 -7.33 -8.09
CA VAL A 232 2.24 -7.87 -9.41
C VAL A 232 0.80 -8.38 -9.36
N PHE A 233 -0.19 -7.48 -9.49
CA PHE A 233 -1.60 -7.87 -9.56
C PHE A 233 -2.14 -8.05 -10.99
N ASP A 234 -1.43 -7.60 -12.03
CA ASP A 234 -1.98 -7.54 -13.40
C ASP A 234 -1.22 -8.38 -14.44
N ARG A 235 -0.30 -9.27 -14.04
CA ARG A 235 0.38 -10.13 -15.00
C ARG A 235 -0.07 -11.58 -14.86
N LEU A 236 -1.15 -11.90 -15.57
CA LEU A 236 -1.60 -13.28 -15.79
C LEU A 236 -0.63 -14.12 -16.64
N ASP A 237 0.41 -13.52 -17.23
CA ASP A 237 1.27 -14.14 -18.24
C ASP A 237 2.66 -14.57 -17.73
N GLU A 238 3.03 -14.29 -16.48
CA GLU A 238 4.31 -14.76 -15.94
C GLU A 238 4.08 -15.93 -14.98
N THR A 239 4.70 -17.08 -15.28
CA THR A 239 4.72 -18.26 -14.40
C THR A 239 5.21 -17.85 -13.01
N PRO A 240 4.43 -18.09 -11.95
CA PRO A 240 4.85 -17.75 -10.60
C PRO A 240 6.08 -18.58 -10.23
N THR A 241 7.20 -17.91 -9.99
CA THR A 241 8.36 -18.54 -9.38
C THR A 241 7.97 -18.86 -7.94
N ILE A 242 7.81 -20.14 -7.61
CA ILE A 242 7.46 -20.60 -6.27
C ILE A 242 8.68 -20.35 -5.37
N TYR A 243 8.69 -19.21 -4.68
CA TYR A 243 9.61 -18.96 -3.57
C TYR A 243 8.94 -19.42 -2.27
N GLY A 244 9.73 -19.98 -1.36
CA GLY A 244 9.24 -20.48 -0.07
C GLY A 244 8.56 -19.39 0.76
N PHE A 245 7.72 -19.79 1.72
CA PHE A 245 6.84 -18.97 2.53
C PHE A 245 7.51 -17.95 3.46
N ASP A 246 8.85 -17.94 3.54
CA ASP A 246 9.59 -16.89 4.26
C ASP A 246 9.81 -15.70 3.33
N THR A 247 8.88 -14.75 3.33
CA THR A 247 9.12 -13.51 2.61
C THR A 247 10.27 -12.75 3.28
N VAL A 248 11.31 -12.50 2.48
CA VAL A 248 12.44 -11.65 2.88
C VAL A 248 12.16 -10.17 2.60
N LEU A 249 10.99 -9.84 2.05
CA LEU A 249 10.64 -8.50 1.64
C LEU A 249 10.23 -7.64 2.83
N ALA A 250 10.82 -6.47 2.92
CA ALA A 250 10.49 -5.47 3.92
C ALA A 250 9.25 -4.66 3.50
N MET A 251 8.07 -5.17 3.86
CA MET A 251 6.77 -4.66 3.42
C MET A 251 5.97 -4.07 4.56
N ALA A 252 5.25 -2.97 4.29
CA ALA A 252 4.25 -2.42 5.20
C ALA A 252 3.00 -1.96 4.46
N LEU A 253 1.87 -2.05 5.15
CA LEU A 253 0.61 -1.47 4.73
C LEU A 253 0.37 -0.19 5.54
N VAL A 254 0.12 0.91 4.85
CA VAL A 254 -0.10 2.20 5.50
C VAL A 254 -1.37 2.87 4.99
N SER A 255 -2.03 3.62 5.88
CA SER A 255 -3.13 4.52 5.51
C SER A 255 -2.65 5.95 5.49
N GLU A 256 -3.21 6.76 4.60
CA GLU A 256 -3.09 8.21 4.59
C GLU A 256 -4.47 8.83 4.67
N LYS A 257 -4.69 9.67 5.68
CA LYS A 257 -5.92 10.44 5.86
C LYS A 257 -5.56 11.89 6.24
N ALA A 258 -6.03 12.85 5.46
CA ALA A 258 -5.72 14.27 5.65
C ALA A 258 -4.21 14.57 5.76
N GLY A 259 -3.39 13.92 4.95
CA GLY A 259 -1.93 14.11 4.92
C GLY A 259 -1.17 13.40 6.06
N LYS A 260 -1.86 12.70 6.96
CA LYS A 260 -1.23 11.90 8.02
C LYS A 260 -1.14 10.44 7.61
N ILE A 261 0.06 9.86 7.77
CA ILE A 261 0.39 8.48 7.48
C ILE A 261 0.34 7.66 8.76
N LYS A 262 -0.33 6.51 8.71
CA LYS A 262 -0.41 5.54 9.81
C LYS A 262 -0.10 4.14 9.30
N HIS A 263 0.82 3.43 9.96
CA HIS A 263 1.06 2.03 9.69
C HIS A 263 -0.11 1.17 10.20
N LEU A 264 -0.61 0.30 9.32
CA LEU A 264 -1.70 -0.64 9.63
C LEU A 264 -1.16 -2.04 9.93
N ASN A 265 -0.20 -2.50 9.12
CA ASN A 265 0.44 -3.79 9.28
C ASN A 265 1.83 -3.77 8.62
N TRP A 266 2.72 -4.69 9.02
CA TRP A 266 4.07 -4.81 8.46
C TRP A 266 4.66 -6.21 8.64
N THR A 267 5.63 -6.56 7.79
CA THR A 267 6.39 -7.81 7.89
C THR A 267 7.53 -7.68 8.91
N LYS A 268 8.01 -8.81 9.44
CA LYS A 268 9.20 -8.82 10.31
C LYS A 268 10.44 -8.20 9.63
N PRO A 269 10.73 -8.50 8.34
CA PRO A 269 11.81 -7.81 7.62
C PRO A 269 11.64 -6.29 7.57
N TYR A 270 10.42 -5.76 7.42
CA TYR A 270 10.19 -4.30 7.44
C TYR A 270 10.58 -3.69 8.77
N LYS A 271 10.12 -4.30 9.88
CA LYS A 271 10.50 -3.85 11.23
C LYS A 271 12.02 -3.84 11.39
N LYS A 272 12.69 -4.92 10.99
CA LYS A 272 14.16 -5.01 11.03
C LYS A 272 14.83 -3.95 10.14
N THR A 273 14.31 -3.70 8.95
CA THR A 273 14.83 -2.65 8.07
C THR A 273 14.74 -1.27 8.72
N ILE A 274 13.64 -0.97 9.43
CA ILE A 274 13.48 0.29 10.16
C ILE A 274 14.50 0.39 11.32
N GLU A 275 14.72 -0.70 12.06
CA GLU A 275 15.74 -0.79 13.11
C GLU A 275 17.17 -0.65 12.52
N ASP A 276 17.47 -1.31 11.39
CA ASP A 276 18.75 -1.22 10.68
C ASP A 276 19.00 0.20 10.13
N LEU A 277 17.95 0.96 9.81
CA LEU A 277 18.01 2.39 9.48
C LEU A 277 18.25 3.27 10.72
N GLY A 278 18.31 2.68 11.92
CA GLY A 278 18.64 3.34 13.18
C GLY A 278 17.45 4.02 13.86
N TYR A 279 16.22 3.65 13.52
CA TYR A 279 15.02 4.04 14.26
C TYR A 279 14.73 3.02 15.36
N GLU A 280 14.18 3.47 16.51
CA GLU A 280 13.90 2.58 17.64
C GLU A 280 12.76 1.60 17.31
N ASP A 281 11.73 2.10 16.63
CA ASP A 281 10.56 1.30 16.23
C ASP A 281 9.80 1.94 15.05
N ILE A 282 8.67 1.30 14.70
CA ILE A 282 7.77 1.76 13.63
C ILE A 282 7.07 3.07 14.01
N GLU A 283 6.82 3.32 15.29
CA GLU A 283 6.13 4.52 15.77
C GLU A 283 7.04 5.75 15.65
N GLU A 284 8.32 5.63 15.98
CA GLU A 284 9.32 6.69 15.73
C GLU A 284 9.40 7.00 14.24
N PHE A 285 9.53 5.97 13.40
CA PHE A 285 9.59 6.17 11.95
C PHE A 285 8.31 6.81 11.41
N GLN A 286 7.13 6.37 11.87
CA GLN A 286 5.84 6.99 11.52
C GLN A 286 5.76 8.45 11.95
N GLY A 287 6.28 8.78 13.15
CA GLY A 287 6.37 10.17 13.63
C GLY A 287 7.18 11.02 12.67
N ILE A 288 8.33 10.53 12.21
CA ILE A 288 9.18 11.21 11.23
C ILE A 288 8.49 11.32 9.87
N LEU A 289 7.79 10.29 9.40
CA LEU A 289 6.99 10.37 8.16
C LEU A 289 5.91 11.45 8.23
N ASN A 290 5.48 11.83 9.42
CA ASN A 290 4.50 12.89 9.65
C ASN A 290 5.12 14.25 10.01
N ASP A 291 6.46 14.34 10.12
CA ASP A 291 7.19 15.59 10.33
C ASP A 291 7.53 16.25 8.98
N GLU A 292 6.95 17.42 8.72
CA GLU A 292 7.13 18.15 7.46
C GLU A 292 8.55 18.72 7.25
N LYS A 293 9.38 18.73 8.29
CA LYS A 293 10.72 19.34 8.27
C LYS A 293 11.83 18.38 7.84
N SER A 294 11.56 17.10 7.73
CA SER A 294 12.57 16.09 7.39
C SER A 294 12.75 15.94 5.88
N LEU A 295 13.94 16.19 5.35
CA LEU A 295 14.28 16.02 3.92
C LEU A 295 14.12 14.57 3.43
N VAL A 296 14.40 13.60 4.27
CA VAL A 296 14.20 12.16 3.97
C VAL A 296 12.73 11.89 3.69
N VAL A 297 11.87 12.49 4.49
CA VAL A 297 10.42 12.34 4.43
C VAL A 297 9.82 13.02 3.22
N GLU A 298 10.40 14.13 2.76
CA GLU A 298 9.90 14.82 1.57
C GLU A 298 9.87 13.88 0.36
N ARG A 299 10.95 13.11 0.12
CA ARG A 299 11.03 12.14 -0.98
C ARG A 299 10.03 11.01 -0.85
N ILE A 300 9.87 10.45 0.35
CA ILE A 300 8.91 9.38 0.62
C ILE A 300 7.47 9.90 0.43
N ARG A 301 7.17 11.07 0.94
CA ARG A 301 5.85 11.72 0.79
C ARG A 301 5.53 12.06 -0.67
N ASP A 302 6.50 12.54 -1.42
CA ASP A 302 6.34 12.82 -2.84
C ASP A 302 6.03 11.53 -3.60
N THR A 303 6.69 10.41 -3.28
CA THR A 303 6.41 9.10 -3.86
C THR A 303 5.00 8.61 -3.51
N ILE A 304 4.58 8.77 -2.25
CA ILE A 304 3.21 8.47 -1.81
C ILE A 304 2.20 9.37 -2.54
N SER A 305 2.53 10.65 -2.73
CA SER A 305 1.67 11.58 -3.47
C SER A 305 1.55 11.21 -4.95
N LEU A 306 2.61 10.78 -5.59
CA LEU A 306 2.58 10.28 -6.97
C LEU A 306 1.72 9.02 -7.09
N ALA A 307 1.79 8.13 -6.08
CA ALA A 307 0.98 6.92 -6.03
C ALA A 307 -0.53 7.19 -5.85
N LYS A 308 -0.96 8.41 -5.46
CA LYS A 308 -2.38 8.77 -5.38
C LYS A 308 -3.08 8.67 -6.73
N ASP A 309 -2.41 9.09 -7.78
CA ASP A 309 -2.99 9.18 -9.13
C ASP A 309 -2.51 8.03 -10.04
N SER A 310 -1.53 7.25 -9.58
CA SER A 310 -0.98 6.11 -10.32
C SER A 310 -1.68 4.80 -9.94
N LEU A 311 -1.89 3.93 -10.93
CA LEU A 311 -2.27 2.53 -10.71
C LEU A 311 -1.04 1.62 -10.63
N GLY A 312 0.14 2.14 -10.94
CA GLY A 312 1.41 1.41 -10.96
C GLY A 312 2.16 1.46 -9.62
N ILE A 313 3.42 1.02 -9.70
CA ILE A 313 4.38 1.11 -8.60
C ILE A 313 5.20 2.38 -8.81
N GLU A 314 5.18 3.26 -7.82
CA GLU A 314 6.06 4.41 -7.77
C GLU A 314 7.31 4.06 -6.97
N THR A 315 8.47 4.40 -7.49
CA THR A 315 9.76 4.05 -6.89
C THR A 315 10.61 5.30 -6.72
N THR A 316 11.23 5.43 -5.55
CA THR A 316 12.17 6.52 -5.27
C THR A 316 13.32 6.03 -4.42
N ASP A 317 14.49 6.60 -4.67
CA ASP A 317 15.68 6.36 -3.86
C ASP A 317 15.85 7.51 -2.86
N PHE A 318 16.32 7.19 -1.65
CA PHE A 318 16.56 8.18 -0.59
C PHE A 318 17.73 7.73 0.29
N ILE A 319 18.26 8.69 1.06
CA ILE A 319 19.29 8.38 2.06
C ILE A 319 18.70 8.61 3.43
N SER A 320 18.87 7.63 4.31
CA SER A 320 18.53 7.74 5.71
C SER A 320 19.73 7.34 6.56
N ARG A 321 20.17 8.24 7.44
CA ARG A 321 21.30 8.04 8.37
C ARG A 321 22.55 7.44 7.72
N GLY A 322 22.84 7.91 6.49
CA GLY A 322 24.02 7.48 5.72
C GLY A 322 23.86 6.16 4.94
N GLN A 323 22.68 5.55 4.98
CA GLN A 323 22.39 4.36 4.20
C GLN A 323 21.57 4.71 2.95
N TYR A 324 21.95 4.10 1.83
CA TYR A 324 21.22 4.25 0.56
C TYR A 324 20.07 3.27 0.50
N CYS A 325 18.87 3.80 0.32
CA CYS A 325 17.62 3.05 0.39
C CYS A 325 16.77 3.31 -0.84
N GLN A 326 15.94 2.33 -1.16
CA GLN A 326 14.87 2.45 -2.15
C GLN A 326 13.53 2.21 -1.49
N ILE A 327 12.54 3.04 -1.80
CA ILE A 327 11.16 2.80 -1.44
C ILE A 327 10.32 2.59 -2.70
N GLN A 328 9.47 1.59 -2.65
CA GLN A 328 8.43 1.32 -3.63
C GLN A 328 7.07 1.50 -2.97
N VAL A 329 6.18 2.22 -3.65
CA VAL A 329 4.84 2.55 -3.16
C VAL A 329 3.82 2.16 -4.22
N ARG A 330 2.77 1.46 -3.80
CA ARG A 330 1.63 1.15 -4.64
C ARG A 330 0.34 1.48 -3.91
N ARG A 331 -0.59 2.17 -4.59
CA ARG A 331 -1.93 2.37 -4.05
C ARG A 331 -2.73 1.06 -4.12
N VAL A 332 -3.25 0.63 -2.96
CA VAL A 332 -4.14 -0.53 -2.84
C VAL A 332 -5.58 -0.11 -3.11
N THR A 333 -6.03 0.95 -2.45
CA THR A 333 -7.40 1.47 -2.59
C THR A 333 -7.50 2.92 -2.11
N SER A 334 -8.60 3.58 -2.44
CA SER A 334 -8.91 4.92 -1.94
C SER A 334 -10.42 5.13 -1.87
N LYS A 335 -10.87 5.95 -0.90
CA LYS A 335 -12.24 6.44 -0.81
C LYS A 335 -12.24 7.84 -0.20
N GLY A 336 -12.81 8.81 -0.93
CA GLY A 336 -12.73 10.22 -0.53
C GLY A 336 -11.28 10.68 -0.38
N ASN A 337 -10.92 11.23 0.78
CA ASN A 337 -9.56 11.68 1.12
C ASN A 337 -8.76 10.65 1.92
N SER A 338 -9.19 9.40 1.94
CA SER A 338 -8.49 8.30 2.61
C SER A 338 -7.88 7.38 1.57
N TYR A 339 -6.61 7.04 1.73
CA TYR A 339 -5.83 6.20 0.82
C TYR A 339 -5.14 5.09 1.60
N ILE A 340 -5.00 3.93 0.98
CA ILE A 340 -4.22 2.80 1.50
C ILE A 340 -3.12 2.48 0.51
N TYR A 341 -1.90 2.33 1.01
CA TYR A 341 -0.72 2.02 0.20
C TYR A 341 0.01 0.80 0.75
N LEU A 342 0.60 0.05 -0.16
CA LEU A 342 1.60 -0.95 0.13
C LEU A 342 2.97 -0.31 -0.07
N LEU A 343 3.83 -0.39 0.95
CA LEU A 343 5.21 0.11 0.94
C LEU A 343 6.18 -1.05 0.98
N ARG A 344 7.28 -0.92 0.25
CA ARG A 344 8.48 -1.75 0.38
C ARG A 344 9.69 -0.85 0.55
N ILE A 345 10.58 -1.18 1.49
CA ILE A 345 11.84 -0.48 1.70
C ILE A 345 12.99 -1.47 1.60
N ASP A 346 13.94 -1.20 0.74
CA ASP A 346 15.16 -1.99 0.59
C ASP A 346 16.38 -1.12 0.93
N ILE A 347 17.30 -1.65 1.78
CA ILE A 347 18.60 -1.03 2.03
C ILE A 347 19.57 -1.58 0.99
N LEU A 348 19.97 -0.75 0.03
CA LEU A 348 20.78 -1.15 -1.11
C LEU A 348 22.28 -1.25 -0.77
N THR A 349 22.75 -0.55 0.26
CA THR A 349 24.14 -0.59 0.70
C THR A 349 24.58 -1.96 1.23
N ASN A 350 23.65 -2.80 1.66
CA ASN A 350 23.93 -4.15 2.19
C ASN A 350 23.96 -5.26 1.13
N ASN A 351 23.79 -4.95 -0.14
CA ASN A 351 23.70 -5.96 -1.20
C ASN A 351 25.08 -6.23 -1.81
N ASP A 352 25.68 -7.41 -1.57
CA ASP A 352 27.02 -7.83 -2.05
C ASP A 352 27.19 -7.74 -3.58
N SER A 353 26.12 -7.85 -4.35
CA SER A 353 26.13 -7.68 -5.80
C SER A 353 26.38 -6.24 -6.24
N PHE A 354 26.06 -5.26 -5.38
CA PHE A 354 26.28 -3.84 -5.61
C PHE A 354 27.70 -3.38 -5.28
N GLN A 355 28.37 -4.05 -4.35
CA GLN A 355 29.76 -3.69 -3.96
C GLN A 355 30.79 -4.00 -5.05
N LYS A 356 30.47 -4.85 -6.03
CA LYS A 356 31.40 -5.27 -7.09
C LYS A 356 31.36 -4.44 -8.37
N SER A 357 30.34 -3.57 -8.52
CA SER A 357 30.20 -2.74 -9.72
C SER A 357 30.49 -1.28 -9.40
N ASN A 358 31.72 -0.85 -9.64
CA ASN A 358 32.24 0.52 -9.68
C ASN A 358 32.22 1.34 -8.38
N ASN A 359 33.39 1.57 -7.81
CA ASN A 359 33.65 2.50 -6.70
C ASN A 359 33.13 3.94 -6.99
N LEU A 360 33.11 4.37 -8.25
CA LEU A 360 32.58 5.69 -8.67
C LEU A 360 31.08 5.82 -8.44
N ASP A 361 30.33 4.76 -8.71
CA ASP A 361 28.87 4.75 -8.61
C ASP A 361 28.40 4.84 -7.14
N ASN A 362 29.16 4.24 -6.21
CA ASN A 362 28.84 4.25 -4.78
C ASN A 362 29.04 5.64 -4.13
N SER A 363 30.02 6.42 -4.58
CA SER A 363 30.25 7.78 -4.06
C SER A 363 29.24 8.80 -4.60
N LEU A 364 28.63 8.53 -5.76
CA LEU A 364 27.72 9.44 -6.44
C LEU A 364 26.24 9.16 -6.17
N ARG A 365 25.88 7.95 -5.76
CA ARG A 365 24.50 7.54 -5.48
C ARG A 365 23.78 8.38 -4.41
N PRO A 366 24.44 8.84 -3.33
CA PRO A 366 23.83 9.77 -2.40
C PRO A 366 23.32 11.06 -3.05
N LEU A 367 24.03 11.55 -4.08
CA LEU A 367 23.61 12.75 -4.80
C LEU A 367 22.41 12.48 -5.72
N TYR A 368 22.26 11.26 -6.24
CA TYR A 368 21.14 10.92 -7.13
C TYR A 368 19.79 11.04 -6.46
N SER A 369 19.68 10.68 -5.17
CA SER A 369 18.42 10.78 -4.44
C SER A 369 18.00 12.22 -4.14
N MET A 370 18.92 13.17 -4.23
CA MET A 370 18.66 14.60 -3.97
C MET A 370 18.27 15.38 -5.24
N TYR A 371 18.43 14.78 -6.43
CA TYR A 371 18.24 15.46 -7.72
C TYR A 371 17.36 14.65 -8.67
N ASP A 372 16.63 15.33 -9.53
CA ASP A 372 15.79 14.71 -10.56
C ASP A 372 16.63 14.22 -11.73
N THR A 373 17.79 14.85 -11.94
CA THR A 373 18.77 14.48 -12.96
C THR A 373 20.16 14.71 -12.43
N VAL A 374 21.07 13.78 -12.68
CA VAL A 374 22.52 13.91 -12.41
C VAL A 374 23.30 13.55 -13.65
N VAL A 375 24.24 14.41 -14.00
CA VAL A 375 25.06 14.32 -15.21
C VAL A 375 26.53 14.51 -14.83
N LEU A 376 27.42 13.72 -15.41
CA LEU A 376 28.85 13.93 -15.34
C LEU A 376 29.30 14.77 -16.55
N LEU A 377 29.96 15.86 -16.27
CA LEU A 377 30.58 16.74 -17.27
C LEU A 377 32.08 16.48 -17.22
N ASP A 378 32.65 16.05 -18.32
CA ASP A 378 34.11 15.94 -18.48
C ASP A 378 34.59 17.15 -19.29
N LEU A 379 35.14 18.11 -18.60
CA LEU A 379 35.60 19.37 -19.20
C LEU A 379 36.83 19.20 -20.05
N GLN A 380 37.65 18.17 -19.79
CA GLN A 380 38.88 17.90 -20.54
C GLN A 380 38.57 17.26 -21.89
N ASN A 381 37.64 16.30 -21.91
CA ASN A 381 37.26 15.56 -23.13
C ASN A 381 36.03 16.19 -23.82
N ASN A 382 35.48 17.28 -23.30
CA ASN A 382 34.26 17.95 -23.80
C ASN A 382 33.05 17.01 -23.90
N THR A 383 32.88 16.10 -22.94
CA THR A 383 31.83 15.08 -22.98
C THR A 383 30.81 15.25 -21.85
N LEU A 384 29.58 14.81 -22.12
CA LEU A 384 28.45 14.81 -21.20
C LEU A 384 27.93 13.39 -21.07
N LEU A 385 27.89 12.87 -19.83
CA LEU A 385 27.42 11.53 -19.51
C LEU A 385 26.27 11.60 -18.50
N PRO A 386 25.01 11.31 -18.88
CA PRO A 386 23.92 11.18 -17.95
C PRO A 386 24.16 9.98 -17.02
N ILE A 387 24.13 10.21 -15.69
CA ILE A 387 24.32 9.19 -14.67
C ILE A 387 22.99 8.72 -14.11
N TYR A 388 22.10 9.67 -13.79
CA TYR A 388 20.83 9.38 -13.17
C TYR A 388 19.73 10.31 -13.70
N ARG A 389 18.51 9.78 -13.78
CA ARG A 389 17.33 10.55 -14.16
C ARG A 389 16.07 9.91 -13.60
N THR A 390 15.18 10.72 -12.99
CA THR A 390 13.82 10.30 -12.64
C THR A 390 12.94 10.23 -13.89
N ASN A 391 11.83 9.48 -13.81
CA ASN A 391 10.84 9.45 -14.88
C ASN A 391 10.18 10.81 -15.14
N ALA A 392 10.18 11.70 -14.15
CA ALA A 392 9.62 13.05 -14.26
C ALA A 392 10.56 14.05 -14.94
N ALA A 393 11.87 13.78 -15.01
CA ALA A 393 12.86 14.69 -15.57
C ALA A 393 12.95 14.62 -17.11
N GLU A 394 13.46 15.68 -17.72
CA GLU A 394 13.72 15.75 -19.14
C GLU A 394 14.85 14.80 -19.55
N LYS A 395 14.76 14.25 -20.78
CA LYS A 395 15.80 13.37 -21.29
C LYS A 395 17.03 14.15 -21.71
N ILE A 396 18.15 13.92 -21.02
CA ILE A 396 19.48 14.36 -21.42
C ILE A 396 20.19 13.13 -21.99
N GLU A 397 20.74 13.24 -23.19
CA GLU A 397 21.43 12.12 -23.86
C GLU A 397 22.95 12.27 -23.73
N ARG A 398 23.67 11.13 -23.79
CA ARG A 398 25.13 11.13 -23.85
C ARG A 398 25.62 11.92 -25.07
N SER A 399 26.61 12.76 -24.88
CA SER A 399 27.19 13.58 -25.93
C SER A 399 28.72 13.69 -25.83
N ASN A 400 29.34 13.90 -26.97
CA ASN A 400 30.76 14.20 -27.11
C ASN A 400 31.00 15.68 -27.49
N ASP A 401 30.00 16.55 -27.30
CA ASP A 401 30.09 17.99 -27.54
C ASP A 401 29.31 18.74 -26.45
N LEU A 402 29.89 18.75 -25.25
CA LEU A 402 29.34 19.35 -24.05
C LEU A 402 28.92 20.82 -24.27
N THR A 403 29.78 21.61 -24.94
CA THR A 403 29.54 23.03 -25.14
C THR A 403 28.29 23.31 -25.97
N ASN A 404 28.14 22.59 -27.08
CA ASN A 404 26.98 22.74 -27.96
C ASN A 404 25.69 22.22 -27.30
N ASP A 405 25.79 21.17 -26.53
CA ASP A 405 24.60 20.60 -25.90
C ASP A 405 24.13 21.37 -24.66
N LEU A 406 25.05 21.99 -23.92
CA LEU A 406 24.68 22.97 -22.90
C LEU A 406 23.97 24.18 -23.54
N ASP A 407 24.48 24.70 -24.64
CA ASP A 407 23.83 25.83 -25.35
C ASP A 407 22.44 25.44 -25.88
N LYS A 408 22.26 24.24 -26.46
CA LYS A 408 20.95 23.71 -26.86
C LYS A 408 20.00 23.54 -25.67
N TYR A 409 20.52 23.03 -24.54
CA TYR A 409 19.74 22.88 -23.31
C TYR A 409 19.22 24.23 -22.83
N LEU A 410 20.07 25.23 -22.78
CA LEU A 410 19.71 26.58 -22.36
C LEU A 410 18.58 27.15 -23.24
N HIS A 411 18.74 27.11 -24.55
CA HIS A 411 17.72 27.64 -25.47
C HIS A 411 16.40 26.89 -25.44
N LYS A 412 16.42 25.60 -25.16
CA LYS A 412 15.24 24.74 -25.20
C LYS A 412 14.42 24.83 -23.90
N TYR A 413 15.10 24.89 -22.77
CA TYR A 413 14.45 24.68 -21.48
C TYR A 413 14.44 25.90 -20.57
N ILE A 414 15.45 26.78 -20.59
CA ILE A 414 15.58 27.88 -19.66
C ILE A 414 14.68 29.08 -20.06
N HIS A 415 14.15 29.74 -19.04
CA HIS A 415 13.36 30.96 -19.24
C HIS A 415 14.23 32.09 -19.85
N PRO A 416 13.71 32.88 -20.81
CA PRO A 416 14.49 33.94 -21.46
C PRO A 416 15.19 34.90 -20.50
N ASP A 417 14.53 35.32 -19.43
CA ASP A 417 15.10 36.26 -18.44
C ASP A 417 16.26 35.67 -17.66
N ASP A 418 16.30 34.34 -17.50
CA ASP A 418 17.34 33.61 -16.75
C ASP A 418 18.49 33.18 -17.65
N PHE A 419 18.36 33.34 -18.96
CA PHE A 419 19.29 32.80 -19.96
C PHE A 419 20.72 33.31 -19.76
N ALA A 420 20.93 34.61 -19.56
CA ALA A 420 22.27 35.17 -19.40
C ALA A 420 22.98 34.63 -18.14
N ARG A 421 22.27 34.59 -17.00
CA ARG A 421 22.79 34.05 -15.73
C ARG A 421 23.08 32.56 -15.83
N CYS A 422 22.18 31.80 -16.47
CA CYS A 422 22.33 30.36 -16.62
C CYS A 422 23.51 30.05 -17.56
N ARG A 423 23.75 30.85 -18.61
CA ARG A 423 24.90 30.70 -19.51
C ARG A 423 26.22 30.96 -18.79
N GLU A 424 26.28 31.96 -17.92
CA GLU A 424 27.44 32.25 -17.07
C GLU A 424 27.67 31.09 -16.08
N PHE A 425 26.60 30.58 -15.44
CA PHE A 425 26.68 29.45 -14.52
C PHE A 425 27.29 28.19 -15.19
N PHE A 426 26.94 27.92 -16.43
CA PHE A 426 27.41 26.77 -17.20
C PHE A 426 28.62 27.04 -18.09
N ASN A 427 29.32 28.16 -17.93
CA ASN A 427 30.48 28.47 -18.76
C ASN A 427 31.62 27.46 -18.53
N PRO A 428 31.94 26.56 -19.50
CA PRO A 428 32.94 25.52 -19.29
C PRO A 428 34.36 26.06 -19.11
N SER A 429 34.61 27.28 -19.60
CA SER A 429 35.97 27.87 -19.63
C SER A 429 36.50 28.22 -18.25
N ASP A 430 35.63 28.61 -17.32
CA ASP A 430 35.97 29.03 -15.96
C ASP A 430 35.36 28.15 -14.86
N MET A 431 34.46 27.23 -15.23
CA MET A 431 33.72 26.39 -14.29
C MET A 431 34.66 25.68 -13.29
N TRP A 432 35.73 25.08 -13.77
CA TRP A 432 36.69 24.34 -12.92
C TRP A 432 37.37 25.22 -11.89
N GLU A 433 37.75 26.44 -12.29
CA GLU A 433 38.43 27.40 -11.42
C GLU A 433 37.48 27.98 -10.38
N ARG A 434 36.25 28.31 -10.78
CA ARG A 434 35.20 28.78 -9.86
C ARG A 434 34.86 27.77 -8.78
N LEU A 435 34.79 26.48 -9.14
CA LEU A 435 34.54 25.40 -8.20
C LEU A 435 35.72 25.16 -7.23
N GLY A 436 36.92 25.52 -7.61
CA GLY A 436 38.13 25.40 -6.74
C GLY A 436 38.39 26.61 -5.86
N SER A 437 37.89 27.80 -6.23
CA SER A 437 38.19 29.06 -5.56
C SER A 437 37.33 29.36 -4.34
N ASN A 438 36.12 28.80 -4.23
CA ASN A 438 35.19 29.07 -3.14
C ASN A 438 35.38 28.22 -1.88
N GLY A 439 36.35 27.33 -1.85
CA GLY A 439 36.69 26.48 -0.70
C GLY A 439 35.65 25.36 -0.39
N GLU A 440 34.46 25.40 -0.97
CA GLU A 440 33.37 24.43 -0.74
C GLU A 440 33.30 23.34 -1.81
N GLY A 441 33.93 23.56 -2.97
CA GLY A 441 33.98 22.59 -4.07
C GLY A 441 32.65 22.45 -4.85
N PHE A 442 31.66 23.30 -4.58
CA PHE A 442 30.40 23.33 -5.31
C PHE A 442 29.89 24.75 -5.53
N VAL A 443 29.02 24.89 -6.55
CA VAL A 443 28.27 26.13 -6.83
C VAL A 443 26.82 25.77 -7.08
N LEU A 444 25.90 26.55 -6.50
CA LEU A 444 24.46 26.31 -6.55
C LEU A 444 23.77 27.55 -7.12
N SER A 445 22.74 27.36 -7.95
CA SER A 445 21.90 28.43 -8.46
C SER A 445 20.48 27.97 -8.78
N TYR A 446 19.56 28.94 -8.95
CA TYR A 446 18.15 28.68 -9.22
C TYR A 446 17.74 29.34 -10.55
N PHE A 447 17.10 28.56 -11.43
CA PHE A 447 16.61 29.04 -12.71
C PHE A 447 15.21 28.52 -13.00
N ARG A 448 14.42 29.30 -13.72
CA ARG A 448 13.14 28.88 -14.28
C ARG A 448 13.40 28.03 -15.51
N ALA A 449 12.93 26.79 -15.50
CA ALA A 449 13.08 25.89 -16.64
C ALA A 449 11.76 25.14 -16.94
N LYS A 450 11.55 24.78 -18.21
CA LYS A 450 10.37 24.01 -18.63
C LYS A 450 10.38 22.63 -17.99
N ASN A 451 9.20 22.19 -17.54
CA ASN A 451 8.93 20.80 -17.17
C ASN A 451 8.39 20.01 -18.38
N LYS A 452 8.05 18.73 -18.19
CA LYS A 452 7.45 17.89 -19.26
C LYS A 452 6.15 18.45 -19.85
N GLU A 453 5.38 19.20 -19.06
CA GLU A 453 4.17 19.88 -19.49
C GLU A 453 4.44 21.20 -20.23
N LYS A 454 5.72 21.52 -20.48
CA LYS A 454 6.19 22.77 -21.12
C LYS A 454 5.87 24.04 -20.31
N LYS A 455 5.56 23.92 -19.02
CA LYS A 455 5.40 25.04 -18.08
C LYS A 455 6.74 25.38 -17.45
N TYR A 456 6.99 26.66 -17.22
CA TYR A 456 8.17 27.08 -16.48
C TYR A 456 7.96 26.86 -14.98
N VAL A 457 8.92 26.13 -14.38
CA VAL A 457 8.98 25.84 -12.94
C VAL A 457 10.37 26.20 -12.42
N TRP A 458 10.47 26.54 -11.15
CA TRP A 458 11.76 26.78 -10.53
C TRP A 458 12.51 25.45 -10.32
N LYS A 459 13.78 25.44 -10.72
CA LYS A 459 14.69 24.31 -10.51
C LYS A 459 15.97 24.80 -9.86
N ARG A 460 16.47 23.99 -8.94
CA ARG A 460 17.78 24.13 -8.31
C ARG A 460 18.82 23.40 -9.16
N TYR A 461 19.91 24.07 -9.44
CA TYR A 461 21.04 23.58 -10.21
C TYR A 461 22.28 23.58 -9.33
N ILE A 462 23.03 22.49 -9.32
CA ILE A 462 24.29 22.38 -8.59
C ILE A 462 25.40 21.88 -9.49
N LEU A 463 26.58 22.44 -9.35
CA LEU A 463 27.81 21.95 -9.93
C LEU A 463 28.77 21.59 -8.80
N ILE A 464 29.33 20.38 -8.83
CA ILE A 464 30.21 19.85 -7.78
C ILE A 464 31.50 19.37 -8.45
N ARG A 465 32.62 19.80 -7.93
CA ARG A 465 33.96 19.31 -8.37
C ARG A 465 34.17 17.86 -7.92
N SER A 466 34.53 16.98 -8.84
CA SER A 466 34.92 15.60 -8.50
C SER A 466 36.41 15.56 -8.18
N GLU A 467 36.80 15.03 -7.01
CA GLU A 467 38.20 14.99 -6.53
C GLU A 467 38.91 13.66 -6.83
N GLU A 468 38.27 12.71 -7.55
CA GLU A 468 38.76 11.33 -7.65
C GLU A 468 39.99 11.09 -8.50
N ALA A 469 40.46 12.05 -9.31
CA ALA A 469 41.69 11.90 -10.06
C ALA A 469 42.43 13.24 -10.20
N GLN A 470 43.68 13.29 -9.82
CA GLN A 470 44.51 14.49 -9.85
C GLN A 470 44.66 15.17 -11.24
N ASP A 471 44.32 14.44 -12.33
CA ASP A 471 44.45 14.92 -13.71
C ASP A 471 43.12 15.06 -14.50
N GLU A 472 41.95 14.70 -13.93
CA GLU A 472 40.69 14.70 -14.66
C GLU A 472 39.79 15.86 -14.20
N ARG A 473 39.47 16.80 -15.12
CA ARG A 473 38.56 17.92 -14.85
C ARG A 473 37.09 17.48 -14.99
N ARG A 474 36.59 16.76 -13.99
CA ARG A 474 35.22 16.24 -13.96
C ARG A 474 34.34 17.02 -12.99
N VAL A 475 33.13 17.38 -13.44
CA VAL A 475 32.12 18.10 -12.67
C VAL A 475 30.83 17.32 -12.67
N ILE A 476 30.25 17.14 -11.49
CA ILE A 476 28.92 16.56 -11.34
C ILE A 476 27.91 17.69 -11.39
N PHE A 477 26.92 17.55 -12.25
CA PHE A 477 25.84 18.48 -12.46
C PHE A 477 24.52 17.85 -12.00
N GLY A 478 23.84 18.45 -11.03
CA GLY A 478 22.54 18.03 -10.51
C GLY A 478 21.43 19.03 -10.79
N ILE A 479 20.23 18.53 -11.12
CA ILE A 479 19.02 19.33 -11.29
C ILE A 479 17.94 18.81 -10.35
N HIS A 480 17.28 19.69 -9.62
CA HIS A 480 16.13 19.37 -8.77
C HIS A 480 14.98 20.35 -9.02
N THR A 481 13.78 19.82 -9.27
CA THR A 481 12.56 20.63 -9.45
C THR A 481 11.98 21.02 -8.09
N LEU A 482 11.75 22.31 -7.87
CA LEU A 482 11.20 22.81 -6.62
C LEU A 482 9.67 22.76 -6.63
N ASN A 483 9.07 22.27 -5.56
CA ASN A 483 7.62 22.31 -5.41
C ASN A 483 7.18 23.66 -4.86
N MET A 484 6.49 24.45 -5.68
CA MET A 484 6.12 25.84 -5.39
C MET A 484 5.12 26.02 -4.24
N GLU A 485 4.33 25.00 -3.92
CA GLU A 485 3.36 25.08 -2.81
C GLU A 485 4.03 25.10 -1.43
N LYS A 486 5.30 24.68 -1.33
CA LYS A 486 6.10 24.68 -0.09
C LYS A 486 7.06 25.88 0.02
N LEU A 487 6.99 26.82 -0.88
CA LEU A 487 7.98 27.91 -1.05
C LEU A 487 7.91 29.04 -0.02
N SER A 488 7.03 29.01 0.99
CA SER A 488 7.09 30.04 2.04
C SER A 488 8.42 30.03 2.81
N PHE A 489 9.01 28.84 2.99
CA PHE A 489 10.29 28.67 3.68
C PHE A 489 11.51 28.93 2.75
N ILE A 490 11.42 28.49 1.48
CA ILE A 490 12.50 28.71 0.48
C ILE A 490 12.50 30.15 -0.04
N LYS A 491 11.40 30.89 0.05
CA LYS A 491 11.36 32.31 -0.29
C LYS A 491 12.39 33.14 0.52
N ASP A 492 12.51 32.80 1.80
CA ASP A 492 13.44 33.52 2.68
C ASP A 492 14.91 33.16 2.37
N GLU A 493 15.22 31.89 2.13
CA GLU A 493 16.57 31.45 1.74
C GLU A 493 16.95 31.90 0.32
N ALA A 494 16.04 31.77 -0.64
CA ALA A 494 16.28 32.26 -2.00
C ALA A 494 16.39 33.78 -2.04
N GLN A 495 15.60 34.53 -1.25
CA GLN A 495 15.73 35.98 -1.11
C GLN A 495 17.04 36.37 -0.41
N MET A 496 17.46 35.67 0.64
CA MET A 496 18.76 35.91 1.28
C MET A 496 19.92 35.62 0.32
N PHE A 497 19.87 34.53 -0.42
CA PHE A 497 20.88 34.17 -1.42
C PHE A 497 20.92 35.21 -2.58
N PHE A 498 19.78 35.75 -3.01
CA PHE A 498 19.69 36.82 -4.01
C PHE A 498 20.19 38.15 -3.45
N MET A 499 19.91 38.48 -2.19
CA MET A 499 20.37 39.70 -1.54
C MET A 499 21.88 39.68 -1.28
N GLU A 500 22.46 38.56 -0.84
CA GLU A 500 23.90 38.44 -0.61
C GLU A 500 24.75 38.48 -1.87
N ASN A 501 24.22 38.08 -3.03
CA ASN A 501 24.96 38.03 -4.29
C ASN A 501 24.65 39.19 -5.25
N HIS A 502 23.64 40.04 -4.98
CA HIS A 502 23.23 41.12 -5.88
C HIS A 502 22.70 42.34 -5.10
N GLU A 503 23.55 43.02 -4.32
CA GLU A 503 23.17 44.27 -3.65
C GLU A 503 22.86 45.43 -4.62
N GLU A 504 23.09 45.33 -5.93
CA GLU A 504 22.95 46.42 -6.88
C GLU A 504 21.76 46.39 -7.86
N GLN A 505 20.91 45.33 -7.87
CA GLN A 505 19.84 45.23 -8.90
C GLN A 505 18.45 44.76 -8.43
N LEU A 506 18.05 45.01 -7.22
CA LEU A 506 16.67 44.76 -6.77
C LEU A 506 15.85 46.05 -6.63
N GLY A 507 15.56 46.71 -7.78
CA GLY A 507 14.36 47.54 -7.92
C GLY A 507 13.24 46.67 -8.49
N ASP A 508 12.12 46.60 -7.76
CA ASP A 508 10.80 46.09 -8.10
C ASP A 508 10.36 44.74 -7.55
N ALA A 509 9.46 44.87 -6.61
CA ALA A 509 8.77 43.82 -5.87
C ALA A 509 7.74 42.99 -6.68
N GLU A 510 7.79 42.98 -8.01
CA GLU A 510 6.86 42.27 -8.90
C GLU A 510 7.33 40.86 -9.34
N MET A 511 8.47 40.38 -8.84
CA MET A 511 9.06 39.09 -9.30
C MET A 511 8.45 37.84 -8.66
N PHE A 512 7.42 37.97 -7.81
CA PHE A 512 6.82 36.86 -7.07
C PHE A 512 5.29 36.80 -7.13
N GLN A 513 4.68 37.32 -8.19
CA GLN A 513 3.27 37.02 -8.52
C GLN A 513 3.13 35.95 -9.59
#